data_31190da89b8d92cbdc391db425067b77
#
_entry.id   31190da89b8d92cbdc391db425067b77
#
_cell.length_a   1.000
_cell.length_b   1.000
_cell.length_c   1.000
_cell.angle_alpha   90.00
_cell.angle_beta   90.00
_cell.angle_gamma   90.00
#
_symmetry.space_group_name_H-M   'P 1'
#
loop_
_entity.id
_entity.type
_entity.pdbx_description
1 polymer ?
#
loop_
_entity_poly.entity_id
_entity_poly.type
_entity_poly.pdbx_seq_one_letter_code
_entity_poly.pdbx_strand_id
1 'polypeptide(L)'
;MKKKVRQFVSKWQGFLRRSTGFSLVAGLALMGAWSPAVVAQDGHSHMDSQQQQELSPEQLAQRSELIRQVRQYTARFQDFKQAQKENYLLSFGCVSGSDQGAMGLHFINMDIVGRGVIDVRFPQIILYEPTADGSLRLTGADFLVDAEQWDNDKTHAPGPPELMGQLFHYFEAPNRFGLKAFYTLHVWAWKDNPNGAFVNWNPNVSCKLYDGKTGVTPAAVK
;
A
#
# COMPACT_ATOMS: atom_id res chain seq x y z
N MET A 1 6.86 -25.66 -11.76
CA MET A 1 6.26 -24.44 -11.20
C MET A 1 7.22 -23.61 -10.33
N LYS A 2 8.12 -24.22 -9.53
CA LYS A 2 9.07 -23.52 -8.63
C LYS A 2 10.10 -22.60 -9.30
N LYS A 3 10.50 -22.83 -10.55
CA LYS A 3 11.46 -22.00 -11.31
C LYS A 3 10.87 -20.64 -11.77
N LYS A 4 9.56 -20.57 -12.06
CA LYS A 4 8.91 -19.33 -12.52
C LYS A 4 8.81 -18.27 -11.42
N VAL A 5 8.55 -18.66 -10.17
CA VAL A 5 8.46 -17.74 -9.03
C VAL A 5 9.81 -17.11 -8.71
N ARG A 6 10.91 -17.88 -8.76
CA ARG A 6 12.27 -17.35 -8.58
C ARG A 6 12.68 -16.35 -9.68
N GLN A 7 12.27 -16.58 -10.93
CA GLN A 7 12.57 -15.65 -12.01
C GLN A 7 11.81 -14.34 -11.89
N PHE A 8 10.59 -14.37 -11.34
CA PHE A 8 9.79 -13.16 -11.17
C PHE A 8 10.39 -12.24 -10.10
N VAL A 9 10.74 -12.79 -8.94
CA VAL A 9 11.38 -12.01 -7.85
C VAL A 9 12.74 -11.47 -8.28
N SER A 10 13.58 -12.27 -8.99
CA SER A 10 14.89 -11.81 -9.47
C SER A 10 14.79 -10.75 -10.58
N LYS A 11 13.74 -10.79 -11.39
CA LYS A 11 13.49 -9.80 -12.44
C LYS A 11 13.11 -8.44 -11.86
N TRP A 12 12.51 -8.42 -10.66
CA TRP A 12 12.16 -7.19 -9.96
C TRP A 12 13.33 -6.56 -9.21
N GLN A 13 14.37 -7.33 -8.84
CA GLN A 13 15.52 -6.83 -8.09
C GLN A 13 16.72 -6.41 -8.98
N GLY A 14 16.69 -6.67 -10.27
CA GLY A 14 17.83 -6.55 -11.18
C GLY A 14 18.18 -5.17 -11.72
N PHE A 15 17.48 -4.08 -11.32
CA PHE A 15 17.66 -2.76 -11.96
C PHE A 15 18.44 -1.71 -11.13
N LEU A 16 19.05 -2.10 -10.02
CA LEU A 16 19.84 -1.18 -9.19
C LEU A 16 21.35 -1.41 -9.37
N ARG A 17 21.90 -1.13 -10.56
CA ARG A 17 23.35 -0.83 -10.73
C ARG A 17 23.60 -0.10 -12.03
N ARG A 18 23.76 1.20 -11.95
CA ARG A 18 24.76 2.05 -12.65
C ARG A 18 24.26 3.48 -12.80
N SER A 19 24.88 4.39 -12.08
CA SER A 19 25.50 5.57 -12.70
C SER A 19 26.38 6.28 -11.68
N THR A 20 27.64 6.27 -11.96
CA THR A 20 28.68 7.06 -11.32
C THR A 20 28.87 8.34 -12.10
N GLY A 21 28.98 9.45 -11.37
CA GLY A 21 29.91 10.52 -11.70
C GLY A 21 29.41 11.64 -12.61
N PHE A 22 29.41 12.86 -12.10
CA PHE A 22 30.16 14.02 -12.69
C PHE A 22 29.91 15.26 -11.82
N SER A 23 30.92 15.69 -11.17
CA SER A 23 31.77 16.91 -11.26
C SER A 23 31.10 18.27 -11.06
N LEU A 24 31.59 18.91 -9.99
CA LEU A 24 31.52 20.32 -9.63
C LEU A 24 31.99 21.26 -10.76
N VAL A 25 31.27 22.38 -10.92
CA VAL A 25 31.89 23.65 -11.36
C VAL A 25 31.34 24.76 -10.47
N ALA A 26 32.26 25.41 -9.78
CA ALA A 26 32.04 26.63 -9.01
C ALA A 26 32.04 27.84 -9.96
N GLY A 27 31.12 28.76 -9.74
CA GLY A 27 31.10 30.08 -10.39
C GLY A 27 30.58 31.11 -9.41
N LEU A 28 31.54 31.88 -8.82
CA LEU A 28 31.26 33.12 -8.10
C LEU A 28 30.91 34.23 -9.11
N ALA A 29 29.83 34.98 -8.83
CA ALA A 29 29.67 36.35 -9.31
C ALA A 29 28.92 37.19 -8.26
N LEU A 30 29.64 38.17 -7.73
CA LEU A 30 29.16 39.25 -6.88
C LEU A 30 28.44 40.32 -7.72
N MET A 31 27.53 41.04 -7.11
CA MET A 31 27.02 42.39 -7.24
C MET A 31 25.50 42.41 -7.32
N GLY A 32 24.82 43.14 -6.46
CA GLY A 32 24.67 44.48 -6.13
C GLY A 32 23.32 44.69 -5.50
N ALA A 33 23.27 45.30 -4.34
CA ALA A 33 22.07 45.63 -3.59
C ALA A 33 21.27 46.74 -4.27
N TRP A 34 20.00 46.51 -4.47
CA TRP A 34 18.96 47.55 -4.43
C TRP A 34 17.69 46.97 -3.88
N SER A 35 17.36 47.38 -2.64
CA SER A 35 16.07 47.06 -2.01
C SER A 35 15.08 48.17 -2.37
N PRO A 36 13.94 47.85 -2.96
CA PRO A 36 12.74 48.63 -2.73
C PRO A 36 11.98 48.04 -1.53
N ALA A 37 11.66 48.90 -0.56
CA ALA A 37 10.77 48.58 0.52
C ALA A 37 9.40 48.19 -0.06
N VAL A 38 9.06 46.89 0.02
CA VAL A 38 7.71 46.41 -0.23
C VAL A 38 6.94 46.58 1.08
N VAL A 39 6.00 47.49 1.04
CA VAL A 39 4.96 47.64 2.06
C VAL A 39 4.27 46.28 2.21
N ALA A 40 4.40 45.67 3.40
CA ALA A 40 3.64 44.48 3.76
C ALA A 40 2.17 44.88 3.82
N GLN A 41 1.41 44.52 2.81
CA GLN A 41 -0.04 44.41 2.95
C GLN A 41 -0.31 43.14 3.74
N ASP A 42 -0.79 43.30 4.97
CA ASP A 42 -1.42 42.25 5.78
C ASP A 42 -2.67 41.73 5.04
N GLY A 43 -2.43 40.90 4.05
CA GLY A 43 -3.45 40.04 3.49
C GLY A 43 -3.61 38.84 4.43
N HIS A 44 -4.46 38.95 5.44
CA HIS A 44 -5.04 37.79 6.09
C HIS A 44 -5.86 37.05 5.01
N SER A 45 -5.16 36.25 4.23
CA SER A 45 -5.81 35.17 3.48
C SER A 45 -6.40 34.23 4.53
N HIS A 46 -7.67 34.40 4.79
CA HIS A 46 -8.47 33.30 5.34
C HIS A 46 -8.20 32.13 4.39
N MET A 47 -7.35 31.20 4.80
CA MET A 47 -7.38 29.87 4.24
C MET A 47 -8.77 29.37 4.51
N ASP A 48 -9.60 29.45 3.48
CA ASP A 48 -10.86 28.76 3.45
C ASP A 48 -10.58 27.34 3.94
N SER A 49 -11.21 27.02 5.06
CA SER A 49 -11.35 25.66 5.55
C SER A 49 -11.70 24.85 4.32
N GLN A 50 -10.79 23.98 3.88
CA GLN A 50 -11.10 23.00 2.86
C GLN A 50 -12.34 22.29 3.39
N GLN A 51 -13.48 22.60 2.79
CA GLN A 51 -14.72 21.88 3.05
C GLN A 51 -14.39 20.43 2.81
N GLN A 52 -14.29 19.65 3.88
CA GLN A 52 -14.28 18.21 3.78
C GLN A 52 -15.59 17.88 3.06
N GLN A 53 -15.48 17.56 1.80
CA GLN A 53 -16.64 17.24 0.97
C GLN A 53 -17.30 16.03 1.60
N GLU A 54 -18.44 16.24 2.24
CA GLU A 54 -19.23 15.15 2.83
C GLU A 54 -19.55 14.14 1.73
N LEU A 55 -19.31 12.87 2.02
CA LEU A 55 -19.60 11.80 1.08
C LEU A 55 -21.11 11.73 0.84
N SER A 56 -21.52 11.54 -0.41
CA SER A 56 -22.92 11.30 -0.71
C SER A 56 -23.43 9.99 -0.07
N PRO A 57 -24.75 9.86 0.15
CA PRO A 57 -25.33 8.61 0.64
C PRO A 57 -24.93 7.39 -0.21
N GLU A 58 -24.83 7.55 -1.52
CA GLU A 58 -24.41 6.49 -2.45
C GLU A 58 -22.94 6.11 -2.23
N GLN A 59 -22.05 7.09 -2.04
CA GLN A 59 -20.65 6.84 -1.74
C GLN A 59 -20.48 6.12 -0.38
N LEU A 60 -21.25 6.51 0.62
CA LEU A 60 -21.28 5.85 1.93
C LEU A 60 -21.77 4.39 1.80
N ALA A 61 -22.81 4.15 0.99
CA ALA A 61 -23.32 2.81 0.73
C ALA A 61 -22.29 1.92 0.02
N GLN A 62 -21.62 2.45 -1.02
CA GLN A 62 -20.55 1.74 -1.74
C GLN A 62 -19.38 1.38 -0.82
N ARG A 63 -18.94 2.30 0.04
CA ARG A 63 -17.87 2.05 1.03
C ARG A 63 -18.26 0.94 2.01
N SER A 64 -19.47 1.01 2.53
CA SER A 64 -20.01 0.01 3.46
C SER A 64 -20.12 -1.36 2.82
N GLU A 65 -20.55 -1.40 1.57
CA GLU A 65 -20.69 -2.63 0.79
C GLU A 65 -19.32 -3.24 0.46
N LEU A 66 -18.32 -2.44 0.11
CA LEU A 66 -16.95 -2.92 -0.11
C LEU A 66 -16.40 -3.59 1.17
N ILE A 67 -16.53 -2.94 2.33
CA ILE A 67 -16.10 -3.51 3.62
C ILE A 67 -16.84 -4.84 3.89
N ARG A 68 -18.16 -4.87 3.67
CA ARG A 68 -18.96 -6.08 3.85
C ARG A 68 -18.49 -7.22 2.95
N GLN A 69 -18.23 -6.95 1.67
CA GLN A 69 -17.75 -7.95 0.73
C GLN A 69 -16.35 -8.45 1.09
N VAL A 70 -15.43 -7.56 1.44
CA VAL A 70 -14.10 -7.96 1.89
C VAL A 70 -14.19 -8.85 3.13
N ARG A 71 -15.04 -8.53 4.11
CA ARG A 71 -15.30 -9.41 5.25
C ARG A 71 -15.81 -10.78 4.81
N GLN A 72 -16.81 -10.81 3.93
CA GLN A 72 -17.40 -12.05 3.41
C GLN A 72 -16.34 -12.95 2.76
N TYR A 73 -15.55 -12.41 1.85
CA TYR A 73 -14.60 -13.20 1.06
C TYR A 73 -13.31 -13.55 1.80
N THR A 74 -12.98 -12.81 2.87
CA THR A 74 -11.77 -13.05 3.67
C THR A 74 -12.06 -13.74 5.02
N ALA A 75 -13.32 -14.01 5.38
CA ALA A 75 -13.69 -14.60 6.68
C ALA A 75 -12.93 -15.92 6.98
N ARG A 76 -12.69 -16.76 5.96
CA ARG A 76 -11.95 -18.01 6.10
C ARG A 76 -10.49 -17.80 6.52
N PHE A 77 -9.94 -16.63 6.28
CA PHE A 77 -8.56 -16.26 6.60
C PHE A 77 -8.39 -15.79 8.06
N GLN A 78 -9.43 -15.80 8.88
CA GLN A 78 -9.27 -15.69 10.33
C GLN A 78 -8.39 -16.83 10.88
N ASP A 79 -8.44 -18.03 10.25
CA ASP A 79 -7.37 -19.01 10.37
C ASP A 79 -6.29 -18.72 9.31
N PHE A 80 -5.16 -18.13 9.71
CA PHE A 80 -4.09 -17.78 8.79
C PHE A 80 -3.52 -18.97 8.00
N LYS A 81 -3.68 -20.21 8.52
CA LYS A 81 -3.30 -21.43 7.80
C LYS A 81 -4.09 -21.61 6.51
N GLN A 82 -5.32 -21.07 6.43
CA GLN A 82 -6.09 -21.09 5.19
C GLN A 82 -5.46 -20.13 4.15
N ALA A 83 -4.99 -18.96 4.58
CA ALA A 83 -4.27 -18.06 3.69
C ALA A 83 -3.02 -18.74 3.11
N GLN A 84 -2.24 -19.44 3.96
CA GLN A 84 -1.07 -20.19 3.50
C GLN A 84 -1.41 -21.31 2.53
N LYS A 85 -2.48 -22.06 2.76
CA LYS A 85 -2.95 -23.11 1.84
C LYS A 85 -3.36 -22.55 0.48
N GLU A 86 -3.86 -21.33 0.44
CA GLU A 86 -4.23 -20.61 -0.77
C GLU A 86 -3.07 -19.79 -1.36
N ASN A 87 -1.80 -20.10 -1.03
CA ASN A 87 -0.59 -19.45 -1.52
C ASN A 87 -0.41 -17.97 -1.14
N TYR A 88 -1.06 -17.50 -0.07
CA TYR A 88 -0.71 -16.22 0.52
C TYR A 88 0.52 -16.41 1.41
N LEU A 89 1.64 -15.80 1.04
CA LEU A 89 2.92 -15.94 1.73
C LEU A 89 3.35 -14.61 2.32
N LEU A 90 3.92 -14.65 3.53
CA LEU A 90 4.44 -13.47 4.19
C LEU A 90 5.53 -12.80 3.34
N SER A 91 5.34 -11.52 3.07
CA SER A 91 6.28 -10.68 2.33
C SER A 91 6.50 -9.37 3.10
N PHE A 92 7.70 -8.80 3.02
CA PHE A 92 8.11 -7.54 3.65
C PHE A 92 8.12 -7.51 5.19
N GLY A 93 7.84 -8.64 5.86
CA GLY A 93 7.72 -8.67 7.32
C GLY A 93 6.54 -7.85 7.84
N CYS A 94 6.68 -7.24 9.03
CA CYS A 94 5.67 -6.35 9.57
C CYS A 94 5.98 -4.90 9.19
N VAL A 95 5.08 -4.27 8.45
CA VAL A 95 5.26 -2.89 7.93
C VAL A 95 4.73 -1.88 8.93
N SER A 96 5.62 -1.04 9.47
CA SER A 96 5.27 0.04 10.40
C SER A 96 5.69 1.40 9.88
N GLY A 97 4.94 2.44 10.28
CA GLY A 97 5.32 3.85 10.20
C GLY A 97 5.95 4.30 11.52
N SER A 98 6.56 5.50 11.53
CA SER A 98 7.22 6.03 12.73
C SER A 98 6.18 6.39 13.81
N ASP A 99 5.14 7.09 13.45
CA ASP A 99 4.15 7.74 14.32
C ASP A 99 2.69 7.52 13.88
N GLN A 100 2.49 6.88 12.73
CA GLN A 100 1.15 6.68 12.14
C GLN A 100 0.58 5.28 12.43
N GLY A 101 1.26 4.47 13.24
CA GLY A 101 0.89 3.08 13.48
C GLY A 101 1.52 2.12 12.46
N ALA A 102 0.79 1.11 12.05
CA ALA A 102 1.32 0.08 11.15
C ALA A 102 0.31 -0.32 10.07
N MET A 103 0.83 -0.89 8.99
CA MET A 103 0.04 -1.65 8.00
C MET A 103 -0.07 -3.12 8.43
N GLY A 104 0.88 -3.62 9.23
CA GLY A 104 0.92 -5.01 9.68
C GLY A 104 1.68 -5.94 8.74
N LEU A 105 1.35 -7.21 8.84
CA LEU A 105 1.96 -8.30 8.08
C LEU A 105 1.21 -8.49 6.76
N HIS A 106 1.95 -8.48 5.64
CA HIS A 106 1.39 -8.64 4.30
C HIS A 106 1.60 -10.07 3.80
N PHE A 107 0.52 -10.82 3.71
CA PHE A 107 0.51 -12.14 3.09
C PHE A 107 0.06 -11.99 1.64
N ILE A 108 0.97 -12.15 0.70
CA ILE A 108 0.76 -11.85 -0.72
C ILE A 108 0.58 -13.13 -1.51
N ASN A 109 -0.43 -13.18 -2.37
CA ASN A 109 -0.60 -14.22 -3.37
C ASN A 109 -0.09 -13.69 -4.73
N MET A 110 1.14 -14.07 -5.09
CA MET A 110 1.79 -13.61 -6.31
C MET A 110 1.11 -14.14 -7.59
N ASP A 111 0.38 -15.25 -7.52
CA ASP A 111 -0.38 -15.76 -8.68
C ASP A 111 -1.57 -14.83 -8.98
N ILE A 112 -2.18 -14.25 -7.95
CA ILE A 112 -3.26 -13.27 -8.11
C ILE A 112 -2.69 -11.93 -8.59
N VAL A 113 -1.60 -11.44 -7.99
CA VAL A 113 -0.90 -10.23 -8.44
C VAL A 113 -0.55 -10.30 -9.92
N GLY A 114 -0.01 -11.43 -10.37
CA GLY A 114 0.42 -11.63 -11.76
C GLY A 114 -0.71 -11.61 -12.79
N ARG A 115 -1.97 -11.72 -12.36
CA ARG A 115 -3.13 -11.62 -13.26
C ARG A 115 -3.40 -10.18 -13.69
N GLY A 116 -3.01 -9.17 -12.89
CA GLY A 116 -3.28 -7.76 -13.14
C GLY A 116 -4.76 -7.38 -13.08
N VAL A 117 -5.58 -8.19 -12.39
CA VAL A 117 -7.04 -8.01 -12.30
C VAL A 117 -7.44 -7.67 -10.87
N ILE A 118 -8.34 -6.72 -10.71
CA ILE A 118 -8.94 -6.35 -9.43
C ILE A 118 -10.31 -7.04 -9.31
N ASP A 119 -10.46 -7.87 -8.29
CA ASP A 119 -11.72 -8.56 -7.97
C ASP A 119 -11.85 -8.63 -6.44
N VAL A 120 -12.94 -8.09 -5.90
CA VAL A 120 -13.18 -8.05 -4.45
C VAL A 120 -13.17 -9.45 -3.81
N ARG A 121 -13.45 -10.49 -4.58
CA ARG A 121 -13.43 -11.89 -4.12
C ARG A 121 -12.02 -12.46 -3.92
N PHE A 122 -11.02 -11.86 -4.59
CA PHE A 122 -9.66 -12.37 -4.65
C PHE A 122 -8.64 -11.25 -4.41
N PRO A 123 -8.59 -10.70 -3.18
CA PRO A 123 -7.58 -9.69 -2.85
C PRO A 123 -6.17 -10.25 -3.06
N GLN A 124 -5.26 -9.45 -3.52
CA GLN A 124 -3.86 -9.82 -3.74
C GLN A 124 -3.13 -10.06 -2.42
N ILE A 125 -3.57 -9.39 -1.36
CA ILE A 125 -2.90 -9.38 -0.06
C ILE A 125 -3.93 -9.57 1.06
N ILE A 126 -3.60 -10.42 2.03
CA ILE A 126 -4.34 -10.53 3.30
C ILE A 126 -3.46 -9.93 4.41
N LEU A 127 -4.07 -9.07 5.22
CA LEU A 127 -3.38 -8.29 6.24
C LEU A 127 -3.62 -8.87 7.63
N TYR A 128 -2.52 -9.00 8.40
CA TYR A 128 -2.58 -9.47 9.79
C TYR A 128 -1.79 -8.56 10.72
N GLU A 129 -2.17 -8.59 12.01
CA GLU A 129 -1.34 -8.09 13.10
C GLU A 129 -0.87 -9.23 13.99
N PRO A 130 0.36 -9.17 14.55
CA PRO A 130 0.82 -10.13 15.54
C PRO A 130 0.13 -9.86 16.88
N THR A 131 -0.19 -10.93 17.62
CA THR A 131 -0.81 -10.86 18.95
C THR A 131 0.14 -11.34 20.04
N ALA A 132 -0.19 -11.04 21.31
CA ALA A 132 0.69 -11.36 22.44
C ALA A 132 0.87 -12.85 22.70
N ASP A 133 -0.06 -13.68 22.26
CA ASP A 133 0.00 -15.14 22.36
C ASP A 133 0.77 -15.79 21.18
N GLY A 134 1.37 -14.97 20.30
CA GLY A 134 2.10 -15.44 19.13
C GLY A 134 1.22 -15.82 17.95
N SER A 135 -0.11 -15.64 18.05
CA SER A 135 -1.02 -15.84 16.93
C SER A 135 -1.08 -14.61 16.00
N LEU A 136 -1.79 -14.75 14.91
CA LEU A 136 -2.06 -13.68 13.97
C LEU A 136 -3.54 -13.34 13.96
N ARG A 137 -3.86 -12.06 14.03
CA ARG A 137 -5.22 -11.55 13.91
C ARG A 137 -5.41 -10.92 12.54
N LEU A 138 -6.42 -11.36 11.81
CA LEU A 138 -6.83 -10.76 10.54
C LEU A 138 -7.27 -9.31 10.77
N THR A 139 -6.74 -8.37 9.98
CA THR A 139 -7.06 -6.94 10.08
C THR A 139 -7.78 -6.41 8.84
N GLY A 140 -7.51 -7.00 7.67
CA GLY A 140 -8.11 -6.56 6.43
C GLY A 140 -7.53 -7.26 5.21
N ALA A 141 -7.70 -6.59 4.09
CA ALA A 141 -7.12 -6.99 2.80
C ALA A 141 -6.54 -5.78 2.09
N ASP A 142 -5.66 -6.05 1.12
CA ASP A 142 -5.14 -5.02 0.24
C ASP A 142 -5.18 -5.53 -1.21
N PHE A 143 -5.66 -4.67 -2.09
CA PHE A 143 -5.71 -4.92 -3.52
C PHE A 143 -4.53 -4.23 -4.17
N LEU A 144 -3.78 -4.95 -5.02
CA LEU A 144 -2.56 -4.44 -5.63
C LEU A 144 -2.45 -4.85 -7.09
N VAL A 145 -2.09 -3.89 -7.95
CA VAL A 145 -1.73 -4.15 -9.34
C VAL A 145 -0.45 -3.38 -9.71
N ASP A 146 0.37 -3.98 -10.58
CA ASP A 146 1.52 -3.30 -11.18
C ASP A 146 1.04 -2.12 -12.02
N ALA A 147 1.60 -0.92 -11.80
CA ALA A 147 1.13 0.28 -12.48
C ALA A 147 1.40 0.24 -13.98
N GLU A 148 2.56 -0.26 -14.41
CA GLU A 148 2.90 -0.38 -15.82
C GLU A 148 1.96 -1.36 -16.54
N GLN A 149 1.63 -2.50 -15.87
CA GLN A 149 0.69 -3.47 -16.41
C GLN A 149 -0.71 -2.88 -16.54
N TRP A 150 -1.18 -2.19 -15.49
CA TRP A 150 -2.49 -1.55 -15.47
C TRP A 150 -2.62 -0.44 -16.53
N ASP A 151 -1.68 0.49 -16.57
CA ASP A 151 -1.74 1.65 -17.47
C ASP A 151 -1.62 1.26 -18.95
N ASN A 152 -1.00 0.13 -19.25
CA ASN A 152 -0.88 -0.39 -20.62
C ASN A 152 -2.06 -1.27 -21.05
N ASP A 153 -2.89 -1.74 -20.14
CA ASP A 153 -4.09 -2.52 -20.45
C ASP A 153 -5.20 -1.59 -20.99
N LYS A 154 -5.67 -1.87 -22.18
CA LYS A 154 -6.71 -1.09 -22.87
C LYS A 154 -8.13 -1.64 -22.65
N THR A 155 -8.29 -2.63 -21.81
CA THR A 155 -9.59 -3.24 -21.51
C THR A 155 -10.40 -2.45 -20.48
N HIS A 156 -9.79 -1.48 -19.79
CA HIS A 156 -10.44 -0.58 -18.84
C HIS A 156 -10.22 0.90 -19.23
N ALA A 157 -10.98 1.79 -18.58
CA ALA A 157 -10.81 3.23 -18.78
C ALA A 157 -9.43 3.71 -18.31
N PRO A 158 -8.83 4.74 -18.94
CA PRO A 158 -7.59 5.34 -18.47
C PRO A 158 -7.74 5.92 -17.08
N GLY A 159 -6.66 5.79 -16.27
CA GLY A 159 -6.58 6.36 -14.92
C GLY A 159 -6.33 5.30 -13.85
N PRO A 160 -6.23 5.74 -12.58
CA PRO A 160 -5.99 4.83 -11.48
C PRO A 160 -7.14 3.82 -11.33
N PRO A 161 -6.86 2.61 -10.83
CA PRO A 161 -7.90 1.65 -10.53
C PRO A 161 -8.92 2.19 -9.53
N GLU A 162 -10.14 1.69 -9.66
CA GLU A 162 -11.22 1.96 -8.71
C GLU A 162 -11.91 0.65 -8.33
N LEU A 163 -12.29 0.51 -7.07
CA LEU A 163 -13.10 -0.59 -6.59
C LEU A 163 -14.25 -0.04 -5.74
N MET A 164 -15.48 -0.13 -6.26
CA MET A 164 -16.71 0.31 -5.58
C MET A 164 -16.59 1.76 -5.03
N GLY A 165 -16.19 2.69 -5.90
CA GLY A 165 -16.04 4.12 -5.57
C GLY A 165 -14.78 4.46 -4.77
N GLN A 166 -13.88 3.51 -4.52
CA GLN A 166 -12.62 3.76 -3.85
C GLN A 166 -11.47 3.73 -4.85
N LEU A 167 -10.82 4.90 -5.05
CA LEU A 167 -9.63 5.01 -5.88
C LEU A 167 -8.43 4.37 -5.18
N PHE A 168 -7.57 3.75 -5.97
CA PHE A 168 -6.31 3.20 -5.49
C PHE A 168 -5.26 4.29 -5.32
N HIS A 169 -4.42 4.14 -4.29
CA HIS A 169 -3.25 4.96 -4.08
C HIS A 169 -2.12 4.52 -5.00
N TYR A 170 -1.43 5.49 -5.62
CA TYR A 170 -0.25 5.22 -6.42
C TYR A 170 1.01 5.26 -5.57
N PHE A 171 1.85 4.24 -5.71
CA PHE A 171 3.18 4.18 -5.14
C PHE A 171 4.21 4.17 -6.27
N GLU A 172 4.99 5.23 -6.34
CA GLU A 172 6.07 5.33 -7.32
C GLU A 172 7.26 4.42 -6.99
N ALA A 173 8.14 4.24 -7.95
CA ALA A 173 9.44 3.61 -7.75
C ALA A 173 10.56 4.68 -7.81
N PRO A 174 11.64 4.56 -6.99
CA PRO A 174 11.87 3.51 -5.99
C PRO A 174 11.02 3.71 -4.73
N ASN A 175 10.58 2.63 -4.11
CA ASN A 175 9.84 2.66 -2.87
C ASN A 175 10.47 1.73 -1.81
N ARG A 176 10.02 1.87 -0.56
CA ARG A 176 10.55 1.10 0.58
C ARG A 176 10.41 -0.42 0.46
N PHE A 177 9.54 -0.88 -0.43
CA PHE A 177 9.28 -2.31 -0.65
C PHE A 177 10.18 -2.90 -1.73
N GLY A 178 10.96 -2.08 -2.45
CA GLY A 178 11.78 -2.51 -3.58
C GLY A 178 10.95 -2.99 -4.77
N LEU A 179 9.69 -2.60 -4.86
CA LEU A 179 8.78 -2.93 -5.94
C LEU A 179 8.87 -1.90 -7.07
N LYS A 180 8.45 -2.29 -8.27
CA LYS A 180 8.07 -1.35 -9.33
C LYS A 180 6.92 -0.46 -8.83
N ALA A 181 6.60 0.61 -9.57
CA ALA A 181 5.41 1.40 -9.28
C ALA A 181 4.14 0.55 -9.31
N PHE A 182 3.25 0.78 -8.37
CA PHE A 182 2.02 0.00 -8.23
C PHE A 182 0.87 0.85 -7.71
N TYR A 183 -0.34 0.40 -7.99
CA TYR A 183 -1.56 0.91 -7.37
C TYR A 183 -1.99 -0.03 -6.25
N THR A 184 -2.49 0.53 -5.13
CA THR A 184 -2.94 -0.28 -3.98
C THR A 184 -4.14 0.35 -3.28
N LEU A 185 -5.00 -0.50 -2.70
CA LEU A 185 -6.14 -0.09 -1.89
C LEU A 185 -6.23 -0.96 -0.64
N HIS A 186 -5.82 -0.41 0.51
CA HIS A 186 -6.05 -1.02 1.81
C HIS A 186 -7.51 -0.97 2.20
N VAL A 187 -8.04 -2.07 2.74
CA VAL A 187 -9.39 -2.17 3.29
C VAL A 187 -9.34 -2.77 4.69
N TRP A 188 -9.47 -1.92 5.71
CA TRP A 188 -9.50 -2.30 7.12
C TRP A 188 -10.86 -2.91 7.49
N ALA A 189 -11.12 -4.11 6.98
CA ALA A 189 -12.42 -4.74 7.13
C ALA A 189 -12.64 -5.41 8.50
N TRP A 190 -11.57 -5.77 9.23
CA TRP A 190 -11.62 -6.54 10.47
C TRP A 190 -11.04 -5.78 11.68
N LYS A 191 -10.44 -4.65 11.44
CA LYS A 191 -9.84 -3.79 12.47
C LYS A 191 -10.24 -2.36 12.21
N ASP A 192 -10.85 -1.71 13.20
CA ASP A 192 -11.21 -0.30 13.06
C ASP A 192 -9.98 0.57 12.90
N ASN A 193 -10.07 1.52 11.98
CA ASN A 193 -9.06 2.53 11.76
C ASN A 193 -9.68 3.92 11.95
N PRO A 194 -9.28 4.68 12.98
CA PRO A 194 -9.83 6.01 13.25
C PRO A 194 -9.55 7.02 12.13
N ASN A 195 -8.53 6.77 11.31
CA ASN A 195 -8.18 7.60 10.15
C ASN A 195 -8.98 7.23 8.89
N GLY A 196 -9.84 6.21 8.96
CA GLY A 196 -10.66 5.75 7.85
C GLY A 196 -10.32 4.34 7.37
N ALA A 197 -11.32 3.67 6.80
CA ALA A 197 -11.21 2.26 6.43
C ALA A 197 -10.33 2.00 5.20
N PHE A 198 -9.96 3.03 4.43
CA PHE A 198 -9.26 2.91 3.15
C PHE A 198 -7.92 3.65 3.10
N VAL A 199 -7.36 3.98 4.25
CA VAL A 199 -6.03 4.59 4.37
C VAL A 199 -4.99 3.54 4.73
N ASN A 200 -3.74 3.79 4.36
CA ASN A 200 -2.67 2.79 4.49
C ASN A 200 -2.28 2.50 5.95
N TRP A 201 -2.23 3.51 6.81
CA TRP A 201 -1.74 3.38 8.18
C TRP A 201 -2.88 3.31 9.18
N ASN A 202 -2.76 2.40 10.15
CA ASN A 202 -3.71 2.25 11.23
C ASN A 202 -3.00 2.41 12.58
N PRO A 203 -3.31 3.46 13.38
CA PRO A 203 -2.69 3.66 14.68
C PRO A 203 -3.05 2.57 15.71
N ASN A 204 -4.11 1.80 15.46
CA ASN A 204 -4.53 0.67 16.28
C ASN A 204 -3.84 -0.65 15.92
N VAL A 205 -2.92 -0.64 14.93
CA VAL A 205 -2.10 -1.80 14.54
C VAL A 205 -0.66 -1.56 14.93
N SER A 206 0.02 -2.60 15.42
CA SER A 206 1.39 -2.50 15.91
C SER A 206 2.23 -3.70 15.49
N CYS A 207 3.47 -3.44 15.09
CA CYS A 207 4.48 -4.47 14.82
C CYS A 207 5.33 -4.84 16.04
N LYS A 208 5.07 -4.28 17.22
CA LYS A 208 5.91 -4.50 18.42
C LYS A 208 6.01 -5.97 18.86
N LEU A 209 5.01 -6.77 18.55
CA LEU A 209 4.95 -8.19 18.88
C LEU A 209 5.47 -9.09 17.75
N TYR A 210 5.95 -8.51 16.66
CA TYR A 210 6.56 -9.26 15.57
C TYR A 210 8.04 -9.53 15.88
N ASP A 211 8.36 -10.77 16.16
CA ASP A 211 9.73 -11.23 16.49
C ASP A 211 10.50 -11.77 15.27
N GLY A 212 9.92 -11.69 14.09
CA GLY A 212 10.46 -12.30 12.85
C GLY A 212 10.23 -13.82 12.77
N LYS A 213 9.62 -14.42 13.79
CA LYS A 213 9.45 -15.87 13.95
C LYS A 213 7.99 -16.27 14.14
N THR A 214 7.04 -15.38 13.80
CA THR A 214 5.61 -15.71 13.95
C THR A 214 5.32 -17.06 13.31
N GLY A 215 5.45 -18.20 13.99
CA GLY A 215 5.10 -19.59 13.57
C GLY A 215 4.83 -19.86 12.07
N VAL A 216 4.94 -18.83 11.27
CA VAL A 216 4.86 -18.76 9.84
C VAL A 216 6.25 -19.11 9.34
N THR A 217 6.55 -20.39 9.29
CA THR A 217 7.72 -20.85 8.54
C THR A 217 7.55 -20.30 7.12
N PRO A 218 8.46 -19.45 6.62
CA PRO A 218 8.50 -19.17 5.19
C PRO A 218 8.51 -20.54 4.53
N ALA A 219 7.56 -20.80 3.62
CA ALA A 219 7.48 -22.08 2.96
C ALA A 219 8.89 -22.41 2.49
N ALA A 220 9.48 -23.48 3.06
CA ALA A 220 10.83 -23.84 2.77
C ALA A 220 10.95 -23.95 1.25
N VAL A 221 11.71 -23.03 0.68
CA VAL A 221 12.02 -23.05 -0.74
C VAL A 221 12.92 -24.26 -0.93
N LYS A 222 12.31 -25.41 -1.20
CA LYS A 222 13.02 -26.61 -1.68
C LYS A 222 13.36 -26.43 -3.15
#